data_8d90829bf48b992bec3a61941c898797
#
_entry.id   8d90829bf48b992bec3a61941c898797
#
_cell.length_a   1.000
_cell.length_b   1.000
_cell.length_c   1.000
_cell.angle_alpha   90.00
_cell.angle_beta   90.00
_cell.angle_gamma   90.00
#
_symmetry.space_group_name_H-M   'P 1'
#
loop_
_entity.id
_entity.type
_entity.pdbx_description
1 polymer ?
#
loop_
_entity_poly.entity_id
_entity_poly.type
_entity_poly.pdbx_seq_one_letter_code
_entity_poly.pdbx_strand_id
1 'polypeptide(L)'
;YAMAQFNLGVMYHDGRGVGKDLVEAKKWLTKAAKQGQDEACGNLGQMYMFGSGGVKKDFEQAKEYLSRAAALGLSGAQCNLGKLYAGAMGTRPEYKKAKFWFEKAAEQGDEAAEANLGSMYYHGDGVEQNFPLAAEWWIKAAKQGNAGAQTNLAGMYAQGQGVEKNFTQARLWYEKAAAHGVVEALCNLGNIYY
;
A
#
# COMPACT_ATOMS: atom_id res chain seq x y z
N TYR A 1 -6.50 -26.23 -16.70
CA TYR A 1 -5.84 -26.31 -15.40
C TYR A 1 -5.64 -24.90 -14.84
N ALA A 2 -6.42 -24.51 -13.80
CA ALA A 2 -6.48 -23.15 -13.26
C ALA A 2 -5.09 -22.65 -12.80
N MET A 3 -4.35 -23.48 -12.05
CA MET A 3 -3.00 -23.13 -11.56
C MET A 3 -2.01 -22.83 -12.70
N ALA A 4 -2.03 -23.63 -13.79
CA ALA A 4 -1.14 -23.37 -14.92
C ALA A 4 -1.48 -22.04 -15.64
N GLN A 5 -2.76 -21.71 -15.73
CA GLN A 5 -3.20 -20.42 -16.26
C GLN A 5 -2.82 -19.25 -15.35
N PHE A 6 -2.94 -19.42 -14.04
CA PHE A 6 -2.47 -18.45 -13.08
C PHE A 6 -0.96 -18.19 -13.22
N ASN A 7 -0.15 -19.26 -13.21
CA ASN A 7 1.31 -19.15 -13.34
C ASN A 7 1.70 -18.45 -14.67
N LEU A 8 1.05 -18.82 -15.78
CA LEU A 8 1.31 -18.17 -17.06
C LEU A 8 0.90 -16.69 -17.05
N GLY A 9 -0.21 -16.35 -16.39
CA GLY A 9 -0.64 -14.98 -16.18
C GLY A 9 0.38 -14.17 -15.39
N VAL A 10 0.94 -14.73 -14.32
CA VAL A 10 2.00 -14.10 -13.51
C VAL A 10 3.29 -13.96 -14.33
N MET A 11 3.68 -14.95 -15.13
CA MET A 11 4.85 -14.86 -16.01
C MET A 11 4.75 -13.69 -16.98
N TYR A 12 3.59 -13.51 -17.64
CA TYR A 12 3.37 -12.35 -18.50
C TYR A 12 3.29 -11.03 -17.74
N HIS A 13 2.73 -11.02 -16.54
CA HIS A 13 2.66 -9.83 -15.69
C HIS A 13 4.04 -9.33 -15.28
N ASP A 14 4.92 -10.24 -14.88
CA ASP A 14 6.24 -9.91 -14.37
C ASP A 14 7.32 -9.87 -15.48
N GLY A 15 7.06 -10.49 -16.64
CA GLY A 15 8.05 -10.68 -17.69
C GLY A 15 9.08 -11.78 -17.38
N ARG A 16 8.68 -12.81 -16.61
CA ARG A 16 9.57 -13.91 -16.22
C ARG A 16 9.53 -15.04 -17.25
N GLY A 17 10.61 -15.24 -17.97
CA GLY A 17 10.72 -16.28 -19.01
C GLY A 17 9.96 -15.98 -20.30
N VAL A 18 9.19 -14.91 -20.31
CA VAL A 18 8.47 -14.36 -21.47
C VAL A 18 8.55 -12.84 -21.45
N GLY A 19 8.33 -12.17 -22.59
CA GLY A 19 8.22 -10.71 -22.61
C GLY A 19 7.05 -10.26 -21.73
N LYS A 20 7.22 -9.15 -20.97
CA LYS A 20 6.15 -8.58 -20.17
C LYS A 20 4.99 -8.14 -21.07
N ASP A 21 3.81 -8.70 -20.85
CA ASP A 21 2.58 -8.40 -21.59
C ASP A 21 1.38 -8.42 -20.62
N LEU A 22 0.93 -7.24 -20.22
CA LEU A 22 -0.19 -7.12 -19.28
C LEU A 22 -1.55 -7.48 -19.91
N VAL A 23 -1.68 -7.47 -21.23
CA VAL A 23 -2.91 -7.89 -21.90
C VAL A 23 -3.03 -9.41 -21.87
N GLU A 24 -1.98 -10.13 -22.22
CA GLU A 24 -1.94 -11.59 -22.07
C GLU A 24 -2.03 -12.00 -20.60
N ALA A 25 -1.35 -11.29 -19.69
CA ALA A 25 -1.47 -11.54 -18.25
C ALA A 25 -2.94 -11.51 -17.80
N LYS A 26 -3.66 -10.43 -18.10
CA LYS A 26 -5.09 -10.31 -17.80
C LYS A 26 -5.91 -11.47 -18.34
N LYS A 27 -5.70 -11.83 -19.60
CA LYS A 27 -6.43 -12.92 -20.26
C LYS A 27 -6.25 -14.25 -19.51
N TRP A 28 -5.01 -14.59 -19.14
CA TRP A 28 -4.71 -15.82 -18.43
C TRP A 28 -5.18 -15.79 -16.96
N LEU A 29 -4.98 -14.67 -16.26
CA LEU A 29 -5.49 -14.48 -14.91
C LEU A 29 -7.02 -14.55 -14.85
N THR A 30 -7.73 -13.98 -15.85
CA THR A 30 -9.19 -14.07 -15.92
C THR A 30 -9.66 -15.51 -16.11
N LYS A 31 -8.97 -16.30 -16.94
CA LYS A 31 -9.29 -17.73 -17.13
C LYS A 31 -9.07 -18.51 -15.83
N ALA A 32 -8.00 -18.22 -15.09
CA ALA A 32 -7.70 -18.85 -13.82
C ALA A 32 -8.77 -18.51 -12.76
N ALA A 33 -9.09 -17.23 -12.61
CA ALA A 33 -10.10 -16.75 -11.65
C ALA A 33 -11.50 -17.34 -11.91
N LYS A 34 -11.88 -17.52 -13.19
CA LYS A 34 -13.14 -18.19 -13.59
C LYS A 34 -13.18 -19.68 -13.21
N GLN A 35 -12.04 -20.31 -13.02
CA GLN A 35 -11.91 -21.69 -12.56
C GLN A 35 -11.70 -21.81 -11.05
N GLY A 36 -11.90 -20.72 -10.30
CA GLY A 36 -11.78 -20.72 -8.84
C GLY A 36 -10.36 -20.50 -8.30
N GLN A 37 -9.41 -20.08 -9.16
CA GLN A 37 -8.07 -19.69 -8.71
C GLN A 37 -8.11 -18.25 -8.20
N ASP A 38 -8.53 -18.07 -6.96
CA ASP A 38 -8.79 -16.74 -6.40
C ASP A 38 -7.54 -15.90 -6.14
N GLU A 39 -6.34 -16.51 -6.09
CA GLU A 39 -5.07 -15.79 -6.05
C GLU A 39 -4.88 -14.90 -7.31
N ALA A 40 -5.44 -15.32 -8.45
CA ALA A 40 -5.43 -14.51 -9.67
C ALA A 40 -6.19 -13.19 -9.49
N CYS A 41 -7.14 -13.15 -8.55
CA CYS A 41 -7.95 -11.97 -8.28
C CYS A 41 -7.12 -10.82 -7.70
N GLY A 42 -6.05 -11.10 -6.95
CA GLY A 42 -5.15 -10.05 -6.44
C GLY A 42 -4.56 -9.22 -7.59
N ASN A 43 -4.01 -9.88 -8.60
CA ASN A 43 -3.47 -9.23 -9.78
C ASN A 43 -4.55 -8.54 -10.63
N LEU A 44 -5.68 -9.20 -10.86
CA LEU A 44 -6.79 -8.59 -11.60
C LEU A 44 -7.32 -7.33 -10.92
N GLY A 45 -7.47 -7.38 -9.59
CA GLY A 45 -7.89 -6.23 -8.82
C GLY A 45 -6.94 -5.04 -8.95
N GLN A 46 -5.64 -5.27 -8.92
CA GLN A 46 -4.65 -4.22 -9.20
C GLN A 46 -4.76 -3.69 -10.64
N MET A 47 -4.94 -4.57 -11.63
CA MET A 47 -5.08 -4.14 -13.02
C MET A 47 -6.28 -3.21 -13.22
N TYR A 48 -7.42 -3.51 -12.61
CA TYR A 48 -8.60 -2.63 -12.63
C TYR A 48 -8.41 -1.35 -11.80
N MET A 49 -7.72 -1.44 -10.67
CA MET A 49 -7.43 -0.28 -9.81
C MET A 49 -6.57 0.76 -10.53
N PHE A 50 -5.57 0.33 -11.29
CA PHE A 50 -4.61 1.22 -11.97
C PHE A 50 -4.89 1.44 -13.46
N GLY A 51 -5.79 0.66 -14.06
CA GLY A 51 -6.09 0.75 -15.48
C GLY A 51 -4.97 0.19 -16.36
N SER A 52 -4.46 -1.00 -16.05
CA SER A 52 -3.39 -1.66 -16.79
C SER A 52 -3.88 -2.91 -17.54
N GLY A 53 -3.09 -3.41 -18.50
CA GLY A 53 -3.43 -4.60 -19.26
C GLY A 53 -4.63 -4.41 -20.21
N GLY A 54 -4.75 -3.21 -20.79
CA GLY A 54 -5.82 -2.89 -21.74
C GLY A 54 -7.20 -2.69 -21.11
N VAL A 55 -7.26 -2.49 -19.78
CA VAL A 55 -8.50 -2.11 -19.09
C VAL A 55 -8.46 -0.65 -18.66
N LYS A 56 -9.62 -0.01 -18.64
CA LYS A 56 -9.81 1.27 -17.97
C LYS A 56 -9.87 1.03 -16.46
N LYS A 57 -9.53 2.06 -15.68
CA LYS A 57 -9.76 2.04 -14.23
C LYS A 57 -11.24 1.75 -13.94
N ASP A 58 -11.48 0.75 -13.11
CA ASP A 58 -12.82 0.36 -12.66
C ASP A 58 -12.72 -0.09 -11.19
N PHE A 59 -13.13 0.80 -10.30
CA PHE A 59 -12.98 0.56 -8.87
C PHE A 59 -13.98 -0.44 -8.32
N GLU A 60 -15.12 -0.63 -8.96
CA GLU A 60 -16.08 -1.67 -8.56
C GLU A 60 -15.54 -3.06 -8.92
N GLN A 61 -15.01 -3.24 -10.14
CA GLN A 61 -14.31 -4.47 -10.51
C GLN A 61 -13.07 -4.71 -9.63
N ALA A 62 -12.32 -3.65 -9.35
CA ALA A 62 -11.16 -3.76 -8.45
C ALA A 62 -11.59 -4.25 -7.07
N LYS A 63 -12.65 -3.67 -6.47
CA LYS A 63 -13.19 -4.11 -5.17
C LYS A 63 -13.64 -5.57 -5.19
N GLU A 64 -14.36 -5.98 -6.23
CA GLU A 64 -14.83 -7.36 -6.38
C GLU A 64 -13.65 -8.34 -6.34
N TYR A 65 -12.67 -8.15 -7.23
CA TYR A 65 -11.51 -9.02 -7.31
C TYR A 65 -10.62 -8.97 -6.06
N LEU A 66 -10.35 -7.76 -5.53
CA LEU A 66 -9.55 -7.62 -4.32
C LEU A 66 -10.24 -8.24 -3.11
N SER A 67 -11.57 -8.17 -3.01
CA SER A 67 -12.31 -8.80 -1.91
C SER A 67 -12.15 -10.32 -1.90
N ARG A 68 -12.17 -10.98 -3.07
CA ARG A 68 -11.92 -12.41 -3.19
C ARG A 68 -10.50 -12.77 -2.74
N ALA A 69 -9.50 -12.04 -3.22
CA ALA A 69 -8.11 -12.26 -2.82
C ALA A 69 -7.84 -11.93 -1.34
N ALA A 70 -8.47 -10.87 -0.81
CA ALA A 70 -8.36 -10.48 0.60
C ALA A 70 -8.99 -11.51 1.54
N ALA A 71 -10.07 -12.18 1.12
CA ALA A 71 -10.69 -13.27 1.88
C ALA A 71 -9.77 -14.49 2.03
N LEU A 72 -8.83 -14.71 1.11
CA LEU A 72 -7.77 -15.71 1.23
C LEU A 72 -6.63 -15.29 2.16
N GLY A 73 -6.70 -14.08 2.74
CA GLY A 73 -5.64 -13.57 3.60
C GLY A 73 -4.46 -12.93 2.86
N LEU A 74 -4.52 -12.69 1.55
CA LEU A 74 -3.43 -12.07 0.81
C LEU A 74 -3.25 -10.61 1.25
N SER A 75 -2.16 -10.32 1.97
CA SER A 75 -1.91 -9.01 2.59
C SER A 75 -1.92 -7.85 1.59
N GLY A 76 -1.28 -8.01 0.44
CA GLY A 76 -1.29 -7.00 -0.62
C GLY A 76 -2.69 -6.70 -1.18
N ALA A 77 -3.58 -7.71 -1.27
CA ALA A 77 -4.96 -7.50 -1.68
C ALA A 77 -5.77 -6.79 -0.57
N GLN A 78 -5.55 -7.15 0.70
CA GLN A 78 -6.15 -6.49 1.85
C GLN A 78 -5.72 -5.02 1.91
N CYS A 79 -4.43 -4.72 1.76
CA CYS A 79 -3.91 -3.36 1.73
C CYS A 79 -4.52 -2.55 0.57
N ASN A 80 -4.58 -3.09 -0.64
CA ASN A 80 -5.16 -2.41 -1.79
C ASN A 80 -6.68 -2.17 -1.64
N LEU A 81 -7.40 -3.12 -1.06
CA LEU A 81 -8.81 -2.96 -0.73
C LEU A 81 -9.01 -1.87 0.33
N GLY A 82 -8.13 -1.82 1.34
CA GLY A 82 -8.07 -0.73 2.31
C GLY A 82 -7.89 0.64 1.65
N LYS A 83 -6.98 0.75 0.69
CA LYS A 83 -6.76 2.00 -0.08
C LYS A 83 -8.00 2.44 -0.86
N LEU A 84 -8.70 1.51 -1.50
CA LEU A 84 -9.95 1.82 -2.20
C LEU A 84 -11.02 2.34 -1.22
N TYR A 85 -11.16 1.71 -0.06
CA TYR A 85 -12.08 2.18 0.98
C TYR A 85 -11.64 3.48 1.66
N ALA A 86 -10.35 3.80 1.67
CA ALA A 86 -9.86 5.08 2.18
C ALA A 86 -10.10 6.26 1.23
N GLY A 87 -10.68 6.02 0.05
CA GLY A 87 -10.93 7.07 -0.94
C GLY A 87 -9.72 7.37 -1.81
N ALA A 88 -8.67 6.57 -1.74
CA ALA A 88 -7.59 6.63 -2.71
C ALA A 88 -8.17 6.48 -4.12
N MET A 89 -7.67 7.22 -5.07
CA MET A 89 -8.18 7.22 -6.45
C MET A 89 -9.53 7.95 -6.66
N GLY A 90 -10.01 8.74 -5.70
CA GLY A 90 -11.23 9.55 -5.83
C GLY A 90 -12.53 8.79 -5.58
N THR A 91 -12.48 7.62 -4.94
CA THR A 91 -13.67 6.93 -4.44
C THR A 91 -14.20 7.62 -3.16
N ARG A 92 -15.48 7.45 -2.86
CA ARG A 92 -16.04 7.95 -1.60
C ARG A 92 -15.42 7.18 -0.43
N PRO A 93 -14.83 7.86 0.59
CA PRO A 93 -14.19 7.18 1.71
C PRO A 93 -15.19 6.40 2.58
N GLU A 94 -14.80 5.18 2.96
CA GLU A 94 -15.45 4.32 3.93
C GLU A 94 -14.41 3.92 4.98
N TYR A 95 -13.94 4.88 5.77
CA TYR A 95 -12.76 4.74 6.64
C TYR A 95 -12.82 3.57 7.63
N LYS A 96 -14.02 3.20 8.14
CA LYS A 96 -14.15 2.02 9.02
C LYS A 96 -13.76 0.73 8.29
N LYS A 97 -14.15 0.59 7.02
CA LYS A 97 -13.74 -0.56 6.20
C LYS A 97 -12.27 -0.48 5.83
N ALA A 98 -11.77 0.72 5.51
CA ALA A 98 -10.35 0.93 5.22
C ALA A 98 -9.49 0.48 6.39
N LYS A 99 -9.81 0.94 7.62
CA LYS A 99 -9.11 0.55 8.85
C LYS A 99 -9.09 -0.97 9.04
N PHE A 100 -10.26 -1.60 8.94
CA PHE A 100 -10.37 -3.06 9.08
C PHE A 100 -9.40 -3.81 8.14
N TRP A 101 -9.36 -3.41 6.86
CA TRP A 101 -8.51 -4.09 5.89
C TRP A 101 -7.03 -3.77 6.06
N PHE A 102 -6.68 -2.54 6.45
CA PHE A 102 -5.30 -2.19 6.79
C PHE A 102 -4.82 -2.93 8.03
N GLU A 103 -5.66 -3.08 9.06
CA GLU A 103 -5.31 -3.87 10.25
C GLU A 103 -5.03 -5.33 9.88
N LYS A 104 -5.86 -5.95 9.03
CA LYS A 104 -5.65 -7.31 8.55
C LYS A 104 -4.34 -7.47 7.76
N ALA A 105 -3.98 -6.51 6.94
CA ALA A 105 -2.71 -6.55 6.22
C ALA A 105 -1.52 -6.28 7.15
N ALA A 106 -1.64 -5.33 8.08
CA ALA A 106 -0.60 -4.98 9.04
C ALA A 106 -0.33 -6.10 10.05
N GLU A 107 -1.34 -6.91 10.43
CA GLU A 107 -1.16 -8.14 11.23
C GLU A 107 -0.20 -9.14 10.55
N GLN A 108 -0.06 -9.07 9.23
CA GLN A 108 0.87 -9.86 8.43
C GLN A 108 2.19 -9.14 8.11
N GLY A 109 2.39 -7.94 8.65
CA GLY A 109 3.59 -7.15 8.45
C GLY A 109 3.64 -6.39 7.12
N ASP A 110 2.50 -6.10 6.48
CA ASP A 110 2.47 -5.29 5.27
C ASP A 110 2.82 -3.83 5.60
N GLU A 111 3.99 -3.38 5.16
CA GLU A 111 4.52 -2.06 5.50
C GLU A 111 3.68 -0.90 4.92
N ALA A 112 3.02 -1.14 3.79
CA ALA A 112 2.15 -0.14 3.20
C ALA A 112 0.85 0.02 4.00
N ALA A 113 0.31 -1.08 4.54
CA ALA A 113 -0.85 -1.04 5.44
C ALA A 113 -0.51 -0.35 6.78
N GLU A 114 0.66 -0.66 7.35
CA GLU A 114 1.17 0.03 8.56
C GLU A 114 1.30 1.53 8.31
N ALA A 115 1.88 1.93 7.17
CA ALA A 115 2.00 3.35 6.80
C ALA A 115 0.63 4.04 6.67
N ASN A 116 -0.36 3.36 6.08
CA ASN A 116 -1.72 3.90 5.95
C ASN A 116 -2.43 3.99 7.31
N LEU A 117 -2.26 3.04 8.22
CA LEU A 117 -2.78 3.15 9.59
C LEU A 117 -2.16 4.34 10.32
N GLY A 118 -0.85 4.55 10.20
CA GLY A 118 -0.19 5.73 10.72
C GLY A 118 -0.84 7.03 10.20
N SER A 119 -1.09 7.11 8.91
CA SER A 119 -1.78 8.24 8.29
C SER A 119 -3.20 8.44 8.82
N MET A 120 -3.97 7.36 8.97
CA MET A 120 -5.33 7.44 9.52
C MET A 120 -5.34 8.02 10.94
N TYR A 121 -4.44 7.57 11.82
CA TYR A 121 -4.35 8.11 13.18
C TYR A 121 -3.78 9.52 13.22
N TYR A 122 -2.91 9.88 12.30
CA TYR A 122 -2.35 11.23 12.21
C TYR A 122 -3.41 12.27 11.80
N HIS A 123 -4.27 11.92 10.84
CA HIS A 123 -5.31 12.83 10.33
C HIS A 123 -6.66 12.69 11.06
N GLY A 124 -6.89 11.60 11.79
CA GLY A 124 -8.18 11.32 12.38
C GLY A 124 -9.19 10.74 11.36
N ASP A 125 -8.71 10.08 10.32
CA ASP A 125 -9.53 9.53 9.23
C ASP A 125 -10.30 8.29 9.69
N GLY A 126 -11.56 8.47 10.11
CA GLY A 126 -12.43 7.41 10.63
C GLY A 126 -12.05 6.86 12.01
N VAL A 127 -11.08 7.47 12.66
CA VAL A 127 -10.60 7.22 14.02
C VAL A 127 -10.41 8.55 14.74
N GLU A 128 -10.31 8.54 16.05
CA GLU A 128 -9.87 9.71 16.80
C GLU A 128 -8.38 9.98 16.48
N GLN A 129 -8.05 11.25 16.23
CA GLN A 129 -6.66 11.66 15.96
C GLN A 129 -5.74 11.29 17.14
N ASN A 130 -4.65 10.59 16.84
CA ASN A 130 -3.73 10.12 17.87
C ASN A 130 -2.29 10.11 17.33
N PHE A 131 -1.56 11.17 17.58
CA PHE A 131 -0.17 11.32 17.13
C PHE A 131 0.78 10.25 17.69
N PRO A 132 0.75 9.90 19.00
CA PRO A 132 1.58 8.80 19.50
C PRO A 132 1.34 7.48 18.75
N LEU A 133 0.09 7.11 18.54
CA LEU A 133 -0.26 5.88 17.82
C LEU A 133 0.12 5.94 16.33
N ALA A 134 -0.01 7.12 15.70
CA ALA A 134 0.49 7.34 14.35
C ALA A 134 2.00 7.10 14.25
N ALA A 135 2.76 7.61 15.23
CA ALA A 135 4.21 7.39 15.30
C ALA A 135 4.55 5.91 15.45
N GLU A 136 3.85 5.16 16.30
CA GLU A 136 4.06 3.72 16.48
C GLU A 136 3.89 2.95 15.16
N TRP A 137 2.84 3.25 14.40
CA TRP A 137 2.60 2.62 13.11
C TRP A 137 3.65 3.02 12.07
N TRP A 138 4.01 4.31 12.00
CA TRP A 138 5.06 4.76 11.09
C TRP A 138 6.45 4.24 11.46
N ILE A 139 6.75 4.01 12.76
CA ILE A 139 8.00 3.35 13.18
C ILE A 139 8.08 1.93 12.62
N LYS A 140 6.97 1.17 12.65
CA LYS A 140 6.94 -0.20 12.08
C LYS A 140 7.20 -0.16 10.58
N ALA A 141 6.43 0.62 9.83
CA ALA A 141 6.58 0.76 8.38
C ALA A 141 7.97 1.30 7.97
N ALA A 142 8.48 2.32 8.69
CA ALA A 142 9.77 2.94 8.42
C ALA A 142 10.95 1.97 8.64
N LYS A 143 10.87 1.11 9.65
CA LYS A 143 11.86 0.05 9.88
C LYS A 143 11.89 -0.98 8.76
N GLN A 144 10.79 -1.22 8.07
CA GLN A 144 10.69 -2.09 6.91
C GLN A 144 11.13 -1.40 5.60
N GLY A 145 11.45 -0.11 5.65
CA GLY A 145 11.96 0.64 4.50
C GLY A 145 10.91 1.48 3.78
N ASN A 146 9.68 1.59 4.31
CA ASN A 146 8.67 2.45 3.70
C ASN A 146 9.10 3.92 3.74
N ALA A 147 9.45 4.47 2.57
CA ALA A 147 10.03 5.80 2.45
C ALA A 147 9.05 6.93 2.86
N GLY A 148 7.75 6.75 2.60
CA GLY A 148 6.72 7.69 3.05
C GLY A 148 6.62 7.74 4.58
N ALA A 149 6.60 6.55 5.22
CA ALA A 149 6.59 6.46 6.68
C ALA A 149 7.88 7.04 7.30
N GLN A 150 9.05 6.84 6.67
CA GLN A 150 10.31 7.45 7.10
C GLN A 150 10.23 8.98 7.06
N THR A 151 9.68 9.55 6.00
CA THR A 151 9.50 11.01 5.84
C THR A 151 8.55 11.57 6.91
N ASN A 152 7.39 10.93 7.09
CA ASN A 152 6.39 11.36 8.05
C ASN A 152 6.91 11.28 9.50
N LEU A 153 7.57 10.17 9.84
CA LEU A 153 8.17 9.97 11.16
C LEU A 153 9.26 11.00 11.45
N ALA A 154 10.09 11.32 10.43
CA ALA A 154 11.10 12.37 10.55
C ALA A 154 10.46 13.74 10.86
N GLY A 155 9.35 14.07 10.20
CA GLY A 155 8.56 15.27 10.48
C GLY A 155 8.03 15.31 11.91
N MET A 156 7.52 14.18 12.40
CA MET A 156 7.05 14.07 13.79
C MET A 156 8.18 14.34 14.80
N TYR A 157 9.36 13.76 14.60
CA TYR A 157 10.53 14.04 15.47
C TYR A 157 11.00 15.50 15.38
N ALA A 158 10.96 16.12 14.20
CA ALA A 158 11.34 17.51 14.02
C ALA A 158 10.38 18.48 14.74
N GLN A 159 9.10 18.14 14.80
CA GLN A 159 8.05 18.98 15.38
C GLN A 159 7.75 18.63 16.85
N GLY A 160 8.10 17.43 17.30
CA GLY A 160 7.71 16.92 18.62
C GLY A 160 6.24 16.52 18.67
N GLN A 161 5.68 16.05 17.55
CA GLN A 161 4.27 15.60 17.47
C GLN A 161 4.19 14.11 17.79
N GLY A 162 3.52 13.75 18.88
CA GLY A 162 3.33 12.37 19.31
C GLY A 162 4.61 11.63 19.76
N VAL A 163 5.76 12.24 19.58
CA VAL A 163 7.08 11.81 20.02
C VAL A 163 7.83 13.00 20.62
N GLU A 164 8.81 12.73 21.47
CA GLU A 164 9.71 13.79 21.94
C GLU A 164 10.49 14.43 20.78
N LYS A 165 10.53 15.75 20.75
CA LYS A 165 11.24 16.49 19.70
C LYS A 165 12.73 16.11 19.68
N ASN A 166 13.20 15.62 18.53
CA ASN A 166 14.55 15.12 18.37
C ASN A 166 15.07 15.30 16.94
N PHE A 167 15.84 16.35 16.73
CA PHE A 167 16.41 16.63 15.40
C PHE A 167 17.42 15.58 14.92
N THR A 168 18.10 14.87 15.83
CA THR A 168 19.00 13.76 15.44
C THR A 168 18.22 12.60 14.86
N GLN A 169 17.09 12.24 15.46
CA GLN A 169 16.19 11.23 14.90
C GLN A 169 15.53 11.71 13.60
N ALA A 170 15.07 12.96 13.56
CA ALA A 170 14.49 13.53 12.34
C ALA A 170 15.47 13.44 11.17
N ARG A 171 16.72 13.85 11.37
CA ARG A 171 17.79 13.75 10.36
C ARG A 171 17.99 12.32 9.91
N LEU A 172 18.16 11.38 10.84
CA LEU A 172 18.39 9.97 10.53
C LEU A 172 17.29 9.38 9.61
N TRP A 173 16.02 9.67 9.90
CA TRP A 173 14.90 9.18 9.11
C TRP A 173 14.76 9.89 7.79
N TYR A 174 15.03 11.21 7.70
CA TYR A 174 15.08 11.90 6.41
C TYR A 174 16.23 11.41 5.52
N GLU A 175 17.42 11.11 6.08
CA GLU A 175 18.55 10.53 5.33
C GLU A 175 18.15 9.18 4.72
N LYS A 176 17.45 8.32 5.48
CA LYS A 176 16.94 7.04 4.95
C LYS A 176 15.91 7.25 3.84
N ALA A 177 14.95 8.15 4.03
CA ALA A 177 13.97 8.45 2.99
C ALA A 177 14.62 9.04 1.73
N ALA A 178 15.60 9.92 1.90
CA ALA A 178 16.36 10.52 0.80
C ALA A 178 17.14 9.48 -0.01
N ALA A 179 17.67 8.44 0.65
CA ALA A 179 18.33 7.31 -0.03
C ALA A 179 17.37 6.55 -0.95
N HIS A 180 16.07 6.61 -0.72
CA HIS A 180 15.01 6.10 -1.61
C HIS A 180 14.56 7.13 -2.68
N GLY A 181 15.22 8.28 -2.78
CA GLY A 181 14.91 9.30 -3.78
C GLY A 181 13.73 10.20 -3.43
N VAL A 182 13.31 10.27 -2.15
CA VAL A 182 12.21 11.17 -1.72
C VAL A 182 12.71 12.61 -1.69
N VAL A 183 12.29 13.42 -2.66
CA VAL A 183 12.71 14.83 -2.80
C VAL A 183 12.33 15.68 -1.59
N GLU A 184 11.15 15.46 -1.02
CA GLU A 184 10.70 16.16 0.18
C GLU A 184 11.64 15.93 1.37
N ALA A 185 12.17 14.71 1.53
CA ALA A 185 13.12 14.40 2.58
C ALA A 185 14.44 15.17 2.39
N LEU A 186 14.90 15.35 1.15
CA LEU A 186 16.09 16.15 0.85
C LEU A 186 15.88 17.63 1.20
N CYS A 187 14.73 18.19 0.87
CA CYS A 187 14.38 19.57 1.22
C CYS A 187 14.33 19.77 2.75
N ASN A 188 13.71 18.84 3.46
CA ASN A 188 13.59 18.90 4.91
C ASN A 188 14.94 18.71 5.63
N LEU A 189 15.85 17.90 5.08
CA LEU A 189 17.24 17.82 5.56
C LEU A 189 17.92 19.18 5.46
N GLY A 190 17.79 19.90 4.35
CA GLY A 190 18.32 21.25 4.21
C GLY A 190 17.86 22.16 5.36
N ASN A 191 16.58 22.11 5.72
CA ASN A 191 16.01 22.93 6.80
C ASN A 191 16.52 22.57 8.22
N ILE A 192 17.04 21.35 8.42
CA ILE A 192 17.61 20.93 9.73
C ILE A 192 19.04 21.43 9.89
N TYR A 193 19.77 21.67 8.80
CA TYR A 193 21.16 22.12 8.84
C TYR A 193 21.31 23.67 8.90
N TYR A 194 20.20 24.41 8.76
CA TYR A 194 20.14 25.87 8.93
C TYR A 194 19.52 26.24 10.30
#